data_fd7a904becdbcb80879d6e2235a47878
#
_entry.id   fd7a904becdbcb80879d6e2235a47878
#
_cell.length_a   1.000
_cell.length_b   1.000
_cell.length_c   1.000
_cell.angle_alpha   90.00
_cell.angle_beta   90.00
_cell.angle_gamma   90.00
#
_symmetry.space_group_name_H-M   'P 1'
#
loop_
_entity.id
_entity.type
_entity.pdbx_description
1 polymer ?
#
loop_
_entity_poly.entity_id
_entity_poly.type
_entity_poly.pdbx_seq_one_letter_code
_entity_poly.pdbx_strand_id
1 'polypeptide(L)'
;MARYLISILFILAIIAGSAAIFFPDWWTHRYDDLIARQARIYRLDDKLVWSLIYEETYFRAWKIGAADEVGLMQVTPLVAREWAHETGLKEYERQANENVVEFLSDPERNIQAGCWYLERLREPYRGRTAETAMTLAAYNAGPSRVEDWTRGADAQTISEADFTSRIDIPSTRSYVTSILARYRKEQKH
;
A
#
# COMPACT_ATOMS: atom_id res chain seq x y z
N MET A 1 -49.54 -17.96 0.39
CA MET A 1 -48.70 -16.76 0.07
C MET A 1 -47.83 -16.36 1.25
N ALA A 2 -48.33 -16.10 2.47
CA ALA A 2 -47.54 -15.66 3.62
C ALA A 2 -46.37 -16.60 4.00
N ARG A 3 -46.56 -17.93 3.96
CA ARG A 3 -45.51 -18.93 4.29
C ARG A 3 -44.33 -18.85 3.34
N TYR A 4 -44.56 -18.65 2.05
CA TYR A 4 -43.49 -18.48 1.03
C TYR A 4 -42.76 -17.16 1.21
N LEU A 5 -43.45 -16.08 1.60
CA LEU A 5 -42.86 -14.78 1.89
C LEU A 5 -41.89 -14.87 3.08
N ILE A 6 -42.29 -15.55 4.14
CA ILE A 6 -41.46 -15.78 5.34
C ILE A 6 -40.22 -16.59 4.99
N SER A 7 -40.35 -17.65 4.16
CA SER A 7 -39.22 -18.45 3.73
C SER A 7 -38.24 -17.66 2.87
N ILE A 8 -38.73 -16.81 1.96
CA ILE A 8 -37.89 -15.93 1.13
C ILE A 8 -37.13 -14.94 2.01
N LEU A 9 -37.79 -14.29 2.97
CA LEU A 9 -37.13 -13.34 3.89
C LEU A 9 -36.06 -14.03 4.73
N PHE A 10 -36.31 -15.25 5.19
CA PHE A 10 -35.34 -16.04 5.95
C PHE A 10 -34.11 -16.40 5.09
N ILE A 11 -34.30 -16.82 3.84
CA ILE A 11 -33.20 -17.10 2.90
C ILE A 11 -32.38 -15.84 2.62
N LEU A 12 -33.06 -14.71 2.38
CA LEU A 12 -32.37 -13.43 2.15
C LEU A 12 -31.56 -12.98 3.39
N ALA A 13 -32.08 -13.21 4.60
CA ALA A 13 -31.36 -12.91 5.83
C ALA A 13 -30.10 -13.79 6.00
N ILE A 14 -30.19 -15.08 5.64
CA ILE A 14 -29.02 -16.00 5.65
C ILE A 14 -27.98 -15.52 4.63
N ILE A 15 -28.39 -15.20 3.40
CA ILE A 15 -27.49 -14.72 2.34
C ILE A 15 -26.82 -13.42 2.79
N ALA A 16 -27.58 -12.46 3.31
CA ALA A 16 -27.03 -11.19 3.80
C ALA A 16 -26.07 -11.39 4.97
N GLY A 17 -26.40 -12.28 5.91
CA GLY A 17 -25.54 -12.64 7.04
C GLY A 17 -24.23 -13.30 6.58
N SER A 18 -24.32 -14.25 5.66
CA SER A 18 -23.15 -14.89 5.09
C SER A 18 -22.28 -13.90 4.30
N ALA A 19 -22.88 -13.04 3.48
CA ALA A 19 -22.18 -12.00 2.77
C ALA A 19 -21.43 -11.04 3.72
N ALA A 20 -22.08 -10.62 4.82
CA ALA A 20 -21.46 -9.74 5.81
C ALA A 20 -20.24 -10.36 6.51
N ILE A 21 -20.18 -11.71 6.62
CA ILE A 21 -19.07 -12.43 7.25
C ILE A 21 -17.93 -12.63 6.23
N PHE A 22 -18.24 -13.09 5.02
CA PHE A 22 -17.22 -13.51 4.04
C PHE A 22 -16.74 -12.41 3.11
N PHE A 23 -17.56 -11.38 2.87
CA PHE A 23 -17.21 -10.31 1.94
C PHE A 23 -15.99 -9.47 2.39
N PRO A 24 -15.84 -9.09 3.69
CA PRO A 24 -14.67 -8.33 4.11
C PRO A 24 -13.35 -9.09 3.89
N ASP A 25 -13.34 -10.37 4.19
CA ASP A 25 -12.18 -11.23 4.00
C ASP A 25 -11.84 -11.37 2.51
N TRP A 26 -12.79 -11.79 1.69
CA TRP A 26 -12.61 -11.84 0.25
C TRP A 26 -12.16 -10.49 -0.34
N TRP A 27 -12.73 -9.37 0.15
CA TRP A 27 -12.41 -8.04 -0.32
C TRP A 27 -10.94 -7.68 -0.11
N THR A 28 -10.39 -7.98 1.05
CA THR A 28 -9.01 -7.63 1.42
C THR A 28 -7.97 -8.59 0.84
N HIS A 29 -8.37 -9.82 0.49
CA HIS A 29 -7.44 -10.84 -0.01
C HIS A 29 -7.50 -11.09 -1.52
N ARG A 30 -8.36 -10.37 -2.26
CA ARG A 30 -8.54 -10.59 -3.70
C ARG A 30 -7.33 -10.28 -4.58
N TYR A 31 -6.31 -9.61 -4.03
CA TYR A 31 -5.07 -9.28 -4.73
C TYR A 31 -3.84 -9.98 -4.14
N ASP A 32 -3.98 -10.93 -3.23
CA ASP A 32 -2.87 -11.56 -2.52
C ASP A 32 -1.85 -12.21 -3.47
N ASP A 33 -2.32 -12.96 -4.46
CA ASP A 33 -1.43 -13.58 -5.46
C ASP A 33 -0.64 -12.54 -6.26
N LEU A 34 -1.26 -11.42 -6.57
CA LEU A 34 -0.63 -10.32 -7.31
C LEU A 34 0.40 -9.61 -6.42
N ILE A 35 0.04 -9.32 -5.18
CA ILE A 35 0.93 -8.73 -4.18
C ILE A 35 2.14 -9.62 -3.96
N ALA A 36 1.94 -10.91 -3.73
CA ALA A 36 3.03 -11.87 -3.49
C ALA A 36 3.99 -11.98 -4.69
N ARG A 37 3.46 -11.97 -5.93
CA ARG A 37 4.30 -11.99 -7.13
C ARG A 37 5.17 -10.74 -7.22
N GLN A 38 4.57 -9.55 -7.06
CA GLN A 38 5.29 -8.29 -7.21
C GLN A 38 6.25 -8.02 -6.05
N ALA A 39 5.85 -8.30 -4.82
CA ALA A 39 6.71 -8.22 -3.65
C ALA A 39 7.99 -9.08 -3.84
N ARG A 40 7.85 -10.29 -4.37
CA ARG A 40 9.00 -11.17 -4.65
C ARG A 40 9.97 -10.57 -5.70
N ILE A 41 9.43 -9.96 -6.77
CA ILE A 41 10.25 -9.33 -7.83
C ILE A 41 11.10 -8.20 -7.23
N TYR A 42 10.51 -7.39 -6.37
CA TYR A 42 11.16 -6.24 -5.75
C TYR A 42 11.78 -6.54 -4.37
N ARG A 43 11.85 -7.83 -3.97
CA ARG A 43 12.45 -8.29 -2.70
C ARG A 43 11.83 -7.60 -1.47
N LEU A 44 10.55 -7.34 -1.52
CA LEU A 44 9.72 -6.83 -0.44
C LEU A 44 9.03 -7.98 0.29
N ASP A 45 8.64 -7.73 1.52
CA ASP A 45 7.73 -8.61 2.26
C ASP A 45 6.29 -8.36 1.76
N ASP A 46 5.59 -9.39 1.33
CA ASP A 46 4.24 -9.30 0.79
C ASP A 46 3.22 -8.80 1.83
N LYS A 47 3.41 -9.16 3.10
CA LYS A 47 2.59 -8.68 4.22
C LYS A 47 2.79 -7.19 4.50
N LEU A 48 3.99 -6.65 4.22
CA LEU A 48 4.24 -5.21 4.28
C LEU A 48 3.49 -4.49 3.17
N VAL A 49 3.58 -4.98 1.93
CA VAL A 49 2.86 -4.41 0.77
C VAL A 49 1.36 -4.48 0.99
N TRP A 50 0.83 -5.61 1.47
CA TRP A 50 -0.57 -5.78 1.83
C TRP A 50 -1.02 -4.75 2.88
N SER A 51 -0.22 -4.57 3.95
CA SER A 51 -0.51 -3.62 5.04
C SER A 51 -0.52 -2.17 4.57
N LEU A 52 0.36 -1.83 3.61
CA LEU A 52 0.41 -0.51 2.97
C LEU A 52 -0.85 -0.29 2.13
N ILE A 53 -1.23 -1.22 1.25
CA ILE A 53 -2.45 -1.12 0.43
C ILE A 53 -3.70 -0.98 1.29
N TYR A 54 -3.76 -1.68 2.41
CA TYR A 54 -4.86 -1.56 3.36
C TYR A 54 -4.97 -0.12 3.89
N GLU A 55 -3.87 0.49 4.31
CA GLU A 55 -3.83 1.85 4.83
C GLU A 55 -4.14 2.90 3.76
N GLU A 56 -3.54 2.74 2.57
CA GLU A 56 -3.73 3.68 1.46
C GLU A 56 -5.18 3.73 0.97
N THR A 57 -5.78 2.58 0.73
CA THR A 57 -7.04 2.54 -0.02
C THR A 57 -8.09 1.57 0.52
N TYR A 58 -7.74 0.72 1.48
CA TYR A 58 -8.59 -0.42 1.81
C TYR A 58 -8.94 -1.22 0.54
N PHE A 59 -7.93 -1.51 -0.29
CA PHE A 59 -8.03 -2.28 -1.54
C PHE A 59 -8.97 -1.69 -2.62
N ARG A 60 -9.18 -0.37 -2.64
CA ARG A 60 -9.97 0.31 -3.68
C ARG A 60 -9.06 0.75 -4.83
N ALA A 61 -9.00 -0.07 -5.90
CA ALA A 61 -8.15 0.18 -7.06
C ALA A 61 -8.49 1.48 -7.83
N TRP A 62 -9.71 1.98 -7.69
CA TRP A 62 -10.21 3.20 -8.35
C TRP A 62 -10.03 4.47 -7.52
N LYS A 63 -9.39 4.39 -6.36
CA LYS A 63 -9.23 5.56 -5.50
C LYS A 63 -8.25 6.54 -6.13
N ILE A 64 -8.65 7.81 -6.16
CA ILE A 64 -7.79 8.95 -6.51
C ILE A 64 -7.61 9.78 -5.24
N GLY A 65 -6.37 10.09 -4.89
CA GLY A 65 -5.99 10.89 -3.74
C GLY A 65 -6.03 12.39 -4.01
N ALA A 66 -5.74 13.20 -2.98
CA ALA A 66 -5.82 14.66 -3.07
C ALA A 66 -4.65 15.30 -3.85
N ALA A 67 -3.53 14.61 -3.99
CA ALA A 67 -2.37 15.02 -4.78
C ALA A 67 -2.24 14.19 -6.08
N ASP A 68 -3.40 13.79 -6.64
CA ASP A 68 -3.51 13.00 -7.86
C ASP A 68 -2.90 11.60 -7.80
N GLU A 69 -2.67 11.06 -6.60
CA GLU A 69 -2.26 9.67 -6.42
C GLU A 69 -3.40 8.73 -6.82
N VAL A 70 -3.06 7.61 -7.48
CA VAL A 70 -4.06 6.71 -8.05
C VAL A 70 -3.85 5.28 -7.56
N GLY A 71 -4.96 4.58 -7.34
CA GLY A 71 -5.03 3.13 -7.22
C GLY A 71 -4.60 2.59 -5.88
N LEU A 72 -4.38 1.27 -5.82
CA LEU A 72 -4.17 0.47 -4.61
C LEU A 72 -3.07 1.02 -3.69
N MET A 73 -1.93 1.36 -4.25
CA MET A 73 -0.76 1.88 -3.55
C MET A 73 -0.64 3.40 -3.62
N GLN A 74 -1.66 4.11 -4.12
CA GLN A 74 -1.68 5.58 -4.25
C GLN A 74 -0.38 6.10 -4.92
N VAL A 75 -0.12 5.57 -6.12
CA VAL A 75 1.06 5.93 -6.92
C VAL A 75 0.82 7.28 -7.59
N THR A 76 1.81 8.19 -7.49
CA THR A 76 1.72 9.49 -8.17
C THR A 76 1.97 9.38 -9.67
N PRO A 77 1.43 10.31 -10.48
CA PRO A 77 1.71 10.38 -11.92
C PRO A 77 3.20 10.42 -12.28
N LEU A 78 4.00 11.08 -11.46
CA LEU A 78 5.45 11.17 -11.66
C LEU A 78 6.10 9.79 -11.51
N VAL A 79 5.82 9.10 -10.42
CA VAL A 79 6.34 7.74 -10.13
C VAL A 79 5.92 6.76 -11.22
N ALA A 80 4.67 6.84 -11.71
CA ALA A 80 4.21 5.98 -12.79
C ALA A 80 5.00 6.15 -14.09
N ARG A 81 5.30 7.41 -14.46
CA ARG A 81 6.08 7.70 -15.67
C ARG A 81 7.55 7.27 -15.53
N GLU A 82 8.16 7.51 -14.36
CA GLU A 82 9.52 7.06 -14.08
C GLU A 82 9.62 5.54 -14.16
N TRP A 83 8.70 4.83 -13.52
CA TRP A 83 8.65 3.36 -13.58
C TRP A 83 8.44 2.86 -15.01
N ALA A 84 7.47 3.42 -15.74
CA ALA A 84 7.18 3.02 -17.11
C ALA A 84 8.39 3.23 -18.02
N HIS A 85 9.13 4.34 -17.86
CA HIS A 85 10.37 4.60 -18.58
C HIS A 85 11.46 3.57 -18.23
N GLU A 86 11.62 3.23 -16.96
CA GLU A 86 12.64 2.30 -16.50
C GLU A 86 12.37 0.85 -16.95
N THR A 87 11.11 0.48 -17.21
CA THR A 87 10.77 -0.84 -17.79
C THR A 87 11.31 -1.00 -19.22
N GLY A 88 11.53 0.09 -19.94
CA GLY A 88 11.88 0.12 -21.37
C GLY A 88 10.74 -0.30 -22.30
N LEU A 89 9.53 -0.52 -21.77
CA LEU A 89 8.36 -0.89 -22.55
C LEU A 89 7.68 0.35 -23.13
N LYS A 90 7.88 0.60 -24.43
CA LYS A 90 7.35 1.81 -25.11
C LYS A 90 5.83 1.97 -24.96
N GLU A 91 5.11 0.86 -24.90
CA GLU A 91 3.66 0.89 -24.67
C GLU A 91 3.30 1.41 -23.27
N TYR A 92 4.07 1.05 -22.24
CA TYR A 92 3.86 1.56 -20.89
C TYR A 92 4.19 3.05 -20.79
N GLU A 93 5.31 3.49 -21.40
CA GLU A 93 5.64 4.90 -21.49
C GLU A 93 4.52 5.70 -22.16
N ARG A 94 4.00 5.21 -23.28
CA ARG A 94 2.91 5.86 -24.01
C ARG A 94 1.66 5.97 -23.15
N GLN A 95 1.18 4.88 -22.58
CA GLN A 95 -0.04 4.84 -21.75
C GLN A 95 0.08 5.72 -20.49
N ALA A 96 1.23 5.67 -19.80
CA ALA A 96 1.47 6.50 -18.62
C ALA A 96 1.52 8.01 -18.93
N ASN A 97 1.86 8.39 -20.18
CA ASN A 97 1.86 9.78 -20.61
C ASN A 97 0.50 10.24 -21.16
N GLU A 98 -0.22 9.37 -21.85
CA GLU A 98 -1.52 9.71 -22.45
C GLU A 98 -2.66 9.74 -21.43
N ASN A 99 -2.75 8.72 -20.56
CA ASN A 99 -3.80 8.61 -19.54
C ASN A 99 -3.29 7.87 -18.29
N VAL A 100 -2.57 8.60 -17.45
CA VAL A 100 -1.96 8.03 -16.24
C VAL A 100 -2.99 7.49 -15.23
N VAL A 101 -4.19 8.07 -15.17
CA VAL A 101 -5.24 7.61 -14.26
C VAL A 101 -5.74 6.23 -14.69
N GLU A 102 -6.04 6.04 -15.97
CA GLU A 102 -6.44 4.73 -16.50
C GLU A 102 -5.31 3.71 -16.34
N PHE A 103 -4.07 4.11 -16.66
CA PHE A 103 -2.89 3.27 -16.52
C PHE A 103 -2.70 2.76 -15.10
N LEU A 104 -2.83 3.62 -14.08
CA LEU A 104 -2.68 3.29 -12.66
C LEU A 104 -3.95 2.71 -12.01
N SER A 105 -5.11 2.80 -12.65
CA SER A 105 -6.33 2.13 -12.15
C SER A 105 -6.31 0.62 -12.38
N ASP A 106 -5.42 0.14 -13.25
CA ASP A 106 -5.13 -1.28 -13.38
C ASP A 106 -4.39 -1.80 -12.14
N PRO A 107 -4.94 -2.79 -11.41
CA PRO A 107 -4.34 -3.28 -10.17
C PRO A 107 -2.92 -3.81 -10.34
N GLU A 108 -2.62 -4.49 -11.46
CA GLU A 108 -1.32 -5.08 -11.68
C GLU A 108 -0.25 -4.01 -11.90
N ARG A 109 -0.51 -3.03 -12.76
CA ARG A 109 0.40 -1.92 -13.01
C ARG A 109 0.62 -1.06 -11.78
N ASN A 110 -0.44 -0.84 -11.01
CA ASN A 110 -0.38 -0.07 -9.79
C ASN A 110 0.53 -0.72 -8.74
N ILE A 111 0.34 -2.04 -8.49
CA ILE A 111 1.18 -2.77 -7.54
C ILE A 111 2.62 -2.89 -8.05
N GLN A 112 2.83 -3.08 -9.36
CA GLN A 112 4.17 -3.08 -9.95
C GLN A 112 4.91 -1.77 -9.70
N ALA A 113 4.30 -0.64 -10.10
CA ALA A 113 4.90 0.69 -9.92
C ALA A 113 5.08 1.04 -8.44
N GLY A 114 4.09 0.71 -7.59
CA GLY A 114 4.15 0.94 -6.15
C GLY A 114 5.24 0.13 -5.45
N CYS A 115 5.40 -1.16 -5.78
CA CYS A 115 6.46 -2.01 -5.25
C CYS A 115 7.85 -1.54 -5.71
N TRP A 116 8.00 -1.17 -6.98
CA TRP A 116 9.23 -0.57 -7.49
C TRP A 116 9.62 0.68 -6.70
N TYR A 117 8.66 1.58 -6.49
CA TYR A 117 8.91 2.82 -5.75
C TYR A 117 9.24 2.57 -4.28
N LEU A 118 8.50 1.65 -3.62
CA LEU A 118 8.76 1.27 -2.23
C LEU A 118 10.17 0.70 -2.05
N GLU A 119 10.62 -0.17 -2.97
CA GLU A 119 11.99 -0.70 -2.95
C GLU A 119 13.04 0.39 -3.15
N ARG A 120 12.83 1.28 -4.11
CA ARG A 120 13.72 2.42 -4.36
C ARG A 120 13.87 3.33 -3.14
N LEU A 121 12.76 3.55 -2.40
CA LEU A 121 12.78 4.30 -1.15
C LEU A 121 13.44 3.53 0.00
N ARG A 122 13.36 2.20 0.00
CA ARG A 122 13.98 1.34 1.03
C ARG A 122 15.51 1.31 0.92
N GLU A 123 16.04 1.37 -0.30
CA GLU A 123 17.46 1.17 -0.56
C GLU A 123 18.41 2.01 0.32
N PRO A 124 18.18 3.33 0.52
CA PRO A 124 19.02 4.13 1.40
C PRO A 124 18.97 3.75 2.89
N TYR A 125 17.93 3.02 3.29
CA TYR A 125 17.72 2.65 4.70
C TYR A 125 18.04 1.20 5.00
N ARG A 126 18.44 0.42 4.00
CA ARG A 126 18.70 -1.02 4.11
C ARG A 126 19.69 -1.35 5.21
N GLY A 127 19.34 -2.31 6.06
CA GLY A 127 20.14 -2.76 7.20
C GLY A 127 20.13 -1.84 8.42
N ARG A 128 19.34 -0.74 8.41
CA ARG A 128 19.15 0.11 9.58
C ARG A 128 18.10 -0.50 10.52
N THR A 129 18.23 -0.24 11.81
CA THR A 129 17.29 -0.75 12.82
C THR A 129 15.84 -0.31 12.57
N ALA A 130 15.65 0.92 12.08
CA ALA A 130 14.33 1.48 11.75
C ALA A 130 14.03 1.45 10.23
N GLU A 131 14.63 0.54 9.45
CA GLU A 131 14.51 0.46 7.99
C GLU A 131 13.05 0.57 7.52
N THR A 132 12.16 -0.28 8.03
CA THR A 132 10.76 -0.31 7.60
C THR A 132 10.03 0.99 7.94
N ALA A 133 10.23 1.54 9.14
CA ALA A 133 9.60 2.80 9.54
C ALA A 133 10.09 3.98 8.69
N MET A 134 11.39 4.05 8.39
CA MET A 134 11.98 5.08 7.53
C MET A 134 11.46 4.97 6.09
N THR A 135 11.34 3.76 5.56
CA THR A 135 10.80 3.51 4.23
C THR A 135 9.35 3.97 4.10
N LEU A 136 8.50 3.60 5.08
CA LEU A 136 7.10 4.01 5.11
C LEU A 136 6.95 5.54 5.27
N ALA A 137 7.78 6.14 6.10
CA ALA A 137 7.80 7.60 6.27
C ALA A 137 8.24 8.32 4.98
N ALA A 138 9.24 7.78 4.28
CA ALA A 138 9.68 8.29 2.99
C ALA A 138 8.58 8.13 1.91
N TYR A 139 7.84 7.04 1.94
CA TYR A 139 6.73 6.81 1.01
C TYR A 139 5.63 7.86 1.16
N ASN A 140 5.26 8.19 2.41
CA ASN A 140 4.17 9.11 2.71
C ASN A 140 4.58 10.59 2.66
N ALA A 141 5.79 10.95 3.14
CA ALA A 141 6.20 12.34 3.31
C ALA A 141 7.43 12.74 2.49
N GLY A 142 8.04 11.79 1.78
CA GLY A 142 9.25 11.99 0.99
C GLY A 142 10.55 11.76 1.79
N PRO A 143 11.64 11.39 1.08
CA PRO A 143 12.92 11.03 1.71
C PRO A 143 13.59 12.21 2.44
N SER A 144 13.45 13.44 1.96
CA SER A 144 14.02 14.62 2.61
C SER A 144 13.48 14.83 4.03
N ARG A 145 12.23 14.46 4.30
CA ARG A 145 11.67 14.52 5.66
C ARG A 145 12.29 13.48 6.57
N VAL A 146 12.59 12.29 6.07
CA VAL A 146 13.29 11.26 6.86
C VAL A 146 14.68 11.73 7.25
N GLU A 147 15.41 12.44 6.37
CA GLU A 147 16.69 13.07 6.69
C GLU A 147 16.54 14.09 7.83
N ASP A 148 15.50 14.92 7.79
CA ASP A 148 15.22 15.89 8.86
C ASP A 148 14.94 15.17 10.19
N TRP A 149 14.13 14.13 10.22
CA TRP A 149 13.77 13.38 11.43
C TRP A 149 14.92 12.54 12.00
N THR A 150 15.92 12.20 11.18
CA THR A 150 17.12 11.50 11.65
C THR A 150 18.25 12.44 12.06
N ARG A 151 18.12 13.75 11.82
CA ARG A 151 19.17 14.74 12.14
C ARG A 151 19.51 14.72 13.62
N GLY A 152 20.80 14.62 13.92
CA GLY A 152 21.31 14.58 15.31
C GLY A 152 21.08 13.24 16.03
N ALA A 153 20.66 12.20 15.32
CA ALA A 153 20.63 10.81 15.79
C ALA A 153 21.58 9.95 14.96
N ASP A 154 21.98 8.80 15.51
CA ASP A 154 22.62 7.77 14.71
C ASP A 154 21.54 7.07 13.87
N ALA A 155 21.46 7.45 12.59
CA ALA A 155 20.48 6.91 11.66
C ALA A 155 20.62 5.39 11.43
N GLN A 156 21.78 4.80 11.75
CA GLN A 156 22.01 3.37 11.61
C GLN A 156 21.34 2.56 12.73
N THR A 157 21.41 3.06 13.95
CA THR A 157 21.05 2.32 15.17
C THR A 157 19.80 2.84 15.87
N ILE A 158 19.24 3.97 15.43
CA ILE A 158 18.01 4.53 16.03
C ILE A 158 16.90 3.45 16.02
N SER A 159 16.26 3.26 17.16
CA SER A 159 15.14 2.32 17.25
C SER A 159 13.94 2.78 16.44
N GLU A 160 13.09 1.83 16.03
CA GLU A 160 11.84 2.14 15.33
C GLU A 160 10.93 3.07 16.14
N ALA A 161 10.85 2.85 17.46
CA ALA A 161 10.05 3.68 18.36
C ALA A 161 10.60 5.10 18.47
N ASP A 162 11.93 5.24 18.62
CA ASP A 162 12.56 6.57 18.69
C ASP A 162 12.43 7.32 17.38
N PHE A 163 12.66 6.65 16.23
CA PHE A 163 12.46 7.28 14.93
C PHE A 163 11.02 7.75 14.74
N THR A 164 10.05 6.88 15.04
CA THR A 164 8.62 7.20 14.88
C THR A 164 8.20 8.37 15.77
N SER A 165 8.76 8.48 16.97
CA SER A 165 8.51 9.61 17.89
C SER A 165 8.98 10.96 17.34
N ARG A 166 9.99 10.96 16.47
CA ARG A 166 10.57 12.16 15.84
C ARG A 166 9.78 12.66 14.63
N ILE A 167 8.86 11.86 14.07
CA ILE A 167 7.98 12.29 12.98
C ILE A 167 7.07 13.41 13.50
N ASP A 168 7.32 14.65 13.11
CA ASP A 168 6.58 15.83 13.56
C ASP A 168 5.27 16.10 12.81
N ILE A 169 5.05 15.39 11.67
CA ILE A 169 3.80 15.41 10.89
C ILE A 169 2.83 14.35 11.46
N PRO A 170 1.74 14.75 12.15
CA PRO A 170 0.86 13.80 12.84
C PRO A 170 0.23 12.74 11.92
N SER A 171 -0.16 13.12 10.70
CA SER A 171 -0.71 12.19 9.70
C SER A 171 0.31 11.13 9.28
N THR A 172 1.55 11.53 9.01
CA THR A 172 2.63 10.60 8.65
C THR A 172 2.99 9.68 9.82
N ARG A 173 3.03 10.21 11.05
CA ARG A 173 3.28 9.38 12.23
C ARG A 173 2.19 8.32 12.40
N SER A 174 0.92 8.71 12.26
CA SER A 174 -0.23 7.79 12.32
C SER A 174 -0.15 6.74 11.20
N TYR A 175 0.15 7.15 9.98
CA TYR A 175 0.34 6.28 8.83
C TYR A 175 1.40 5.19 9.11
N VAL A 176 2.59 5.60 9.53
CA VAL A 176 3.69 4.67 9.83
C VAL A 176 3.32 3.70 10.94
N THR A 177 2.77 4.20 12.06
CA THR A 177 2.41 3.34 13.21
C THR A 177 1.28 2.37 12.89
N SER A 178 0.28 2.79 12.11
CA SER A 178 -0.84 1.93 11.69
C SER A 178 -0.36 0.78 10.80
N ILE A 179 0.49 1.07 9.82
CA ILE A 179 1.03 0.04 8.91
C ILE A 179 1.91 -0.93 9.68
N LEU A 180 2.83 -0.44 10.53
CA LEU A 180 3.71 -1.30 11.33
C LEU A 180 2.93 -2.22 12.28
N ALA A 181 1.88 -1.71 12.91
CA ALA A 181 1.03 -2.51 13.81
C ALA A 181 0.30 -3.63 13.03
N ARG A 182 -0.23 -3.29 11.84
CA ARG A 182 -0.90 -4.26 10.96
C ARG A 182 0.09 -5.29 10.43
N TYR A 183 1.22 -4.87 9.90
CA TYR A 183 2.28 -5.72 9.38
C TYR A 183 2.73 -6.77 10.41
N ARG A 184 2.96 -6.35 11.68
CA ARG A 184 3.30 -7.29 12.76
C ARG A 184 2.17 -8.27 13.09
N LYS A 185 0.92 -7.88 12.90
CA LYS A 185 -0.22 -8.78 13.08
C LYS A 185 -0.25 -9.84 11.98
N GLU A 186 -0.06 -9.41 10.72
CA GLU A 186 -0.05 -10.33 9.58
C GLU A 186 1.13 -11.32 9.62
N GLN A 187 2.28 -10.94 10.18
CA GLN A 187 3.43 -11.85 10.35
C GLN A 187 3.18 -13.03 11.30
N LYS A 188 2.13 -12.96 12.13
CA LYS A 188 1.79 -14.02 13.11
C LYS A 188 0.83 -15.07 12.54
N HIS A 189 0.32 -14.84 11.36
CA HIS A 189 -0.60 -15.71 10.63
C HIS A 189 0.06 -16.24 9.36
#